data_7ca0762a9ea2ba15503195ff3c095c64
#
_entry.id   7ca0762a9ea2ba15503195ff3c095c64
#
_cell.length_a   1.000
_cell.length_b   1.000
_cell.length_c   1.000
_cell.angle_alpha   90.00
_cell.angle_beta   90.00
_cell.angle_gamma   90.00
#
_symmetry.space_group_name_H-M   'P 1'
#
loop_
_entity.id
_entity.type
_entity.pdbx_description
1 polymer ?
#
loop_
_entity_poly.entity_id
_entity_poly.type
_entity_poly.pdbx_seq_one_letter_code
_entity_poly.pdbx_strand_id
1 'polypeptide(L)'
;GNFVRPKDVARAILSLLRLDKLIEDALLNKTAFIDIKEIDLAIKALAHVPLLHHLMRICPLPDLQLEALCVSMRRVLLTELAQTEASPEFIHFLSTLSLHCFTNEYVYFETEEEAELIRALESAIEERVAQGSQATITEILILATYRPLHQYDWNEKLQVLDQLPEVKARLLEEPLAERGIAHSMPVLSDVNDGVSR
;
A
#
# COMPACT_ATOMS: atom_id res chain seq x y z
N GLY A 1 -26.28 -0.96 19.96
CA GLY A 1 -24.93 -0.53 20.25
C GLY A 1 -24.46 0.47 19.20
N ASN A 2 -23.84 1.56 19.61
CA ASN A 2 -23.27 2.52 18.65
C ASN A 2 -22.09 1.85 17.95
N PHE A 3 -22.21 1.66 16.65
CA PHE A 3 -21.11 1.16 15.84
C PHE A 3 -20.11 2.31 15.63
N VAL A 4 -18.89 2.15 16.13
CA VAL A 4 -17.80 3.11 15.93
C VAL A 4 -17.11 2.76 14.61
N ARG A 5 -17.11 3.67 13.67
CA ARG A 5 -16.42 3.46 12.39
C ARG A 5 -14.91 3.66 12.54
N PRO A 6 -14.08 2.88 11.86
CA PRO A 6 -12.61 3.04 11.93
C PRO A 6 -12.14 4.48 11.68
N LYS A 7 -12.74 5.21 10.74
CA LYS A 7 -12.41 6.61 10.44
C LYS A 7 -12.66 7.58 11.61
N ASP A 8 -13.60 7.27 12.50
CA ASP A 8 -13.92 8.13 13.65
C ASP A 8 -12.82 7.97 14.73
N VAL A 9 -12.30 6.73 14.87
CA VAL A 9 -11.16 6.42 15.74
C VAL A 9 -9.86 7.00 15.17
N ALA A 10 -9.68 6.97 13.86
CA ALA A 10 -8.51 7.48 13.18
C ALA A 10 -8.26 8.96 13.50
N ARG A 11 -9.29 9.80 13.49
CA ARG A 11 -9.18 11.23 13.86
C ARG A 11 -8.65 11.43 15.27
N ALA A 12 -9.19 10.67 16.23
CA ALA A 12 -8.76 10.78 17.63
C ALA A 12 -7.29 10.37 17.78
N ILE A 13 -6.86 9.31 17.09
CA ILE A 13 -5.48 8.84 17.12
C ILE A 13 -4.54 9.84 16.47
N LEU A 14 -4.87 10.38 15.31
CA LEU A 14 -4.07 11.42 14.66
C LEU A 14 -3.93 12.66 15.54
N SER A 15 -5.00 13.04 16.27
CA SER A 15 -4.94 14.14 17.24
C SER A 15 -4.00 13.82 18.41
N LEU A 16 -3.98 12.59 18.90
CA LEU A 16 -3.06 12.15 19.96
C LEU A 16 -1.61 12.09 19.48
N LEU A 17 -1.37 11.62 18.24
CA LEU A 17 -0.03 11.58 17.66
C LEU A 17 0.61 12.97 17.56
N ARG A 18 -0.20 14.01 17.34
CA ARG A 18 0.27 15.40 17.33
C ARG A 18 0.75 15.91 18.68
N LEU A 19 0.47 15.19 19.78
CA LEU A 19 0.98 15.51 21.12
C LEU A 19 2.34 14.87 21.40
N ASP A 20 2.75 13.89 20.60
CA ASP A 20 4.06 13.27 20.69
C ASP A 20 5.07 14.08 19.87
N LYS A 21 6.01 14.74 20.58
CA LYS A 21 6.98 15.63 19.94
C LYS A 21 7.92 14.89 18.98
N LEU A 22 8.25 13.64 19.26
CA LEU A 22 9.11 12.83 18.36
C LEU A 22 8.40 12.58 17.02
N ILE A 23 7.11 12.25 17.08
CA ILE A 23 6.29 12.03 15.89
C ILE A 23 6.02 13.36 15.18
N GLU A 24 5.74 14.41 15.93
CA GLU A 24 5.56 15.75 15.39
C GLU A 24 6.79 16.18 14.59
N ASP A 25 7.99 16.06 15.18
CA ASP A 25 9.25 16.49 14.55
C ASP A 25 9.64 15.57 13.38
N ALA A 26 9.47 14.25 13.52
CA ALA A 26 9.88 13.28 12.49
C ALA A 26 8.92 13.20 11.31
N LEU A 27 7.63 13.48 11.50
CA LEU A 27 6.58 13.23 10.53
C LEU A 27 5.70 14.46 10.27
N LEU A 28 5.06 15.00 11.31
CA LEU A 28 3.96 15.97 11.15
C LEU A 28 4.42 17.40 10.87
N ASN A 29 5.65 17.76 11.22
CA ASN A 29 6.26 19.06 10.88
C ASN A 29 6.87 19.08 9.49
N LYS A 30 6.91 17.92 8.79
CA LYS A 30 7.40 17.82 7.42
C LYS A 30 6.26 18.05 6.43
N THR A 31 6.59 18.67 5.32
CA THR A 31 5.69 18.77 4.16
C THR A 31 5.97 17.69 3.11
N ALA A 32 7.21 17.19 3.10
CA ALA A 32 7.67 16.12 2.21
C ALA A 32 8.95 15.48 2.78
N PHE A 33 9.26 14.27 2.33
CA PHE A 33 10.55 13.62 2.53
C PHE A 33 11.44 13.89 1.31
N ILE A 34 12.75 14.06 1.56
CA ILE A 34 13.73 14.40 0.53
C ILE A 34 14.55 13.18 0.16
N ASP A 35 14.91 12.35 1.15
CA ASP A 35 15.77 11.18 0.97
C ASP A 35 15.37 10.00 1.89
N ILE A 36 16.01 8.85 1.67
CA ILE A 36 15.75 7.63 2.43
C ILE A 36 16.13 7.74 3.92
N LYS A 37 17.08 8.59 4.28
CA LYS A 37 17.49 8.77 5.68
C LYS A 37 16.40 9.44 6.50
N GLU A 38 15.72 10.41 5.90
CA GLU A 38 14.57 11.04 6.55
C GLU A 38 13.41 10.07 6.72
N ILE A 39 13.19 9.19 5.74
CA ILE A 39 12.19 8.13 5.84
C ILE A 39 12.56 7.13 6.93
N ASP A 40 13.83 6.73 7.03
CA ASP A 40 14.30 5.81 8.08
C ASP A 40 14.04 6.37 9.50
N LEU A 41 14.27 7.67 9.70
CA LEU A 41 13.92 8.34 10.96
C LEU A 41 12.41 8.33 11.23
N ALA A 42 11.61 8.59 10.21
CA ALA A 42 10.15 8.56 10.34
C ALA A 42 9.65 7.13 10.64
N ILE A 43 10.20 6.11 9.99
CA ILE A 43 9.86 4.70 10.25
C ILE A 43 10.18 4.32 11.69
N LYS A 44 11.36 4.71 12.21
CA LYS A 44 11.74 4.46 13.60
C LYS A 44 10.80 5.15 14.59
N ALA A 45 10.38 6.37 14.31
CA ALA A 45 9.37 7.06 15.13
C ALA A 45 8.01 6.33 15.08
N LEU A 46 7.56 5.94 13.89
CA LEU A 46 6.29 5.24 13.69
C LEU A 46 6.27 3.84 14.28
N ALA A 47 7.41 3.15 14.37
CA ALA A 47 7.51 1.82 14.98
C ALA A 47 6.97 1.77 16.42
N HIS A 48 6.94 2.92 17.11
CA HIS A 48 6.37 3.05 18.46
C HIS A 48 4.85 3.31 18.48
N VAL A 49 4.18 3.31 17.33
CA VAL A 49 2.75 3.61 17.19
C VAL A 49 2.00 2.48 16.46
N PRO A 50 1.90 1.27 17.06
CA PRO A 50 1.27 0.11 16.41
C PRO A 50 -0.18 0.38 15.98
N LEU A 51 -0.89 1.21 16.72
CA LEU A 51 -2.28 1.54 16.43
C LEU A 51 -2.43 2.34 15.12
N LEU A 52 -1.47 3.21 14.78
CA LEU A 52 -1.46 3.89 13.48
C LEU A 52 -1.24 2.89 12.35
N HIS A 53 -0.28 1.98 12.50
CA HIS A 53 -0.05 0.90 11.52
C HIS A 53 -1.32 0.06 11.31
N HIS A 54 -2.01 -0.29 12.38
CA HIS A 54 -3.26 -1.03 12.28
C HIS A 54 -4.34 -0.24 11.52
N LEU A 55 -4.52 1.03 11.83
CA LEU A 55 -5.48 1.89 11.13
C LEU A 55 -5.15 2.04 9.64
N MET A 56 -3.89 2.28 9.30
CA MET A 56 -3.44 2.40 7.91
C MET A 56 -3.81 1.18 7.07
N ARG A 57 -3.82 -0.02 7.68
CA ARG A 57 -4.15 -1.28 7.01
C ARG A 57 -5.64 -1.48 6.77
N ILE A 58 -6.51 -0.85 7.55
CA ILE A 58 -7.95 -1.15 7.56
C ILE A 58 -8.86 -0.01 7.10
N CYS A 59 -8.35 1.22 7.05
CA CYS A 59 -9.16 2.35 6.58
C CYS A 59 -8.31 3.48 6.00
N PRO A 60 -8.89 4.28 5.08
CA PRO A 60 -8.32 5.55 4.67
C PRO A 60 -8.13 6.48 5.86
N LEU A 61 -7.01 7.22 5.88
CA LEU A 61 -6.72 8.18 6.92
C LEU A 61 -7.25 9.56 6.52
N PRO A 62 -8.13 10.17 7.32
CA PRO A 62 -8.76 11.46 6.98
C PRO A 62 -7.88 12.65 7.38
N ASP A 63 -6.61 12.68 6.93
CA ASP A 63 -5.64 13.71 7.23
C ASP A 63 -4.78 14.00 5.99
N LEU A 64 -4.96 15.17 5.39
CA LEU A 64 -4.29 15.59 4.15
C LEU A 64 -2.76 15.70 4.31
N GLN A 65 -2.27 16.05 5.50
CA GLN A 65 -0.85 16.16 5.76
C GLN A 65 -0.21 14.76 5.77
N LEU A 66 -0.83 13.80 6.44
CA LEU A 66 -0.35 12.43 6.47
C LEU A 66 -0.44 11.77 5.08
N GLU A 67 -1.49 12.09 4.33
CA GLU A 67 -1.62 11.67 2.93
C GLU A 67 -0.45 12.21 2.08
N ALA A 68 -0.16 13.51 2.16
CA ALA A 68 0.96 14.12 1.46
C ALA A 68 2.30 13.49 1.85
N LEU A 69 2.49 13.15 3.12
CA LEU A 69 3.68 12.45 3.59
C LEU A 69 3.77 11.02 3.04
N CYS A 70 2.68 10.27 3.02
CA CYS A 70 2.63 8.92 2.41
C CYS A 70 2.99 8.96 0.91
N VAL A 71 2.47 9.96 0.17
CA VAL A 71 2.81 10.18 -1.24
C VAL A 71 4.30 10.49 -1.39
N SER A 72 4.86 11.37 -0.55
CA SER A 72 6.28 11.71 -0.57
C SER A 72 7.17 10.51 -0.21
N MET A 73 6.83 9.74 0.83
CA MET A 73 7.54 8.53 1.21
C MET A 73 7.58 7.52 0.06
N ARG A 74 6.44 7.25 -0.56
CA ARG A 74 6.30 6.35 -1.69
C ARG A 74 7.22 6.73 -2.85
N ARG A 75 7.29 8.03 -3.17
CA ARG A 75 8.16 8.56 -4.22
C ARG A 75 9.63 8.33 -3.91
N VAL A 76 10.11 8.70 -2.73
CA VAL A 76 11.51 8.52 -2.33
C VAL A 76 11.87 7.03 -2.29
N LEU A 77 10.99 6.17 -1.77
CA LEU A 77 11.19 4.72 -1.77
C LEU A 77 11.35 4.14 -3.18
N LEU A 78 10.63 4.66 -4.14
CA LEU A 78 10.73 4.26 -5.54
C LEU A 78 12.04 4.76 -6.18
N THR A 79 12.39 6.02 -5.97
CA THR A 79 13.58 6.64 -6.58
C THR A 79 14.89 6.12 -5.99
N GLU A 80 14.89 5.78 -4.69
CA GLU A 80 16.08 5.31 -3.96
C GLU A 80 16.03 3.79 -3.66
N LEU A 81 15.23 3.04 -4.41
CA LEU A 81 15.03 1.60 -4.21
C LEU A 81 16.36 0.83 -4.11
N ALA A 82 17.34 1.15 -4.94
CA ALA A 82 18.65 0.49 -4.95
C ALA A 82 19.49 0.74 -3.68
N GLN A 83 19.16 1.77 -2.90
CA GLN A 83 19.86 2.17 -1.66
C GLN A 83 19.10 1.70 -0.40
N THR A 84 17.96 1.05 -0.57
CA THR A 84 17.08 0.69 0.52
C THR A 84 17.57 -0.59 1.19
N GLU A 85 17.94 -0.50 2.47
CA GLU A 85 18.23 -1.66 3.32
C GLU A 85 16.92 -2.29 3.83
N ALA A 86 16.80 -3.60 3.67
CA ALA A 86 15.62 -4.35 4.09
C ALA A 86 15.70 -4.76 5.58
N SER A 87 15.73 -3.79 6.50
CA SER A 87 15.57 -4.10 7.93
C SER A 87 14.14 -4.62 8.21
N PRO A 88 13.94 -5.42 9.27
CA PRO A 88 12.61 -5.90 9.65
C PRO A 88 11.60 -4.76 9.86
N GLU A 89 12.02 -3.67 10.49
CA GLU A 89 11.20 -2.48 10.75
C GLU A 89 10.80 -1.80 9.43
N PHE A 90 11.73 -1.73 8.50
CA PHE A 90 11.50 -1.16 7.17
C PHE A 90 10.49 -2.00 6.37
N ILE A 91 10.67 -3.32 6.34
CA ILE A 91 9.74 -4.25 5.68
C ILE A 91 8.34 -4.19 6.33
N HIS A 92 8.27 -4.11 7.68
CA HIS A 92 7.01 -3.95 8.38
C HIS A 92 6.28 -2.67 7.99
N PHE A 93 7.00 -1.54 7.95
CA PHE A 93 6.42 -0.26 7.53
C PHE A 93 5.99 -0.29 6.06
N LEU A 94 6.84 -0.79 5.17
CA LEU A 94 6.55 -0.86 3.74
C LEU A 94 5.35 -1.78 3.46
N SER A 95 5.21 -2.88 4.21
CA SER A 95 4.02 -3.72 4.20
C SER A 95 2.76 -2.95 4.63
N THR A 96 2.87 -2.11 5.65
CA THR A 96 1.77 -1.26 6.11
C THR A 96 1.39 -0.24 5.04
N LEU A 97 2.38 0.42 4.42
CA LEU A 97 2.15 1.42 3.38
C LEU A 97 1.52 0.80 2.12
N SER A 98 1.96 -0.39 1.70
CA SER A 98 1.36 -1.09 0.56
C SER A 98 -0.09 -1.49 0.81
N LEU A 99 -0.41 -2.00 2.01
CA LEU A 99 -1.78 -2.28 2.41
C LEU A 99 -2.63 -1.02 2.52
N HIS A 100 -2.06 0.09 2.96
CA HIS A 100 -2.74 1.38 3.00
C HIS A 100 -3.08 1.88 1.60
N CYS A 101 -2.14 1.82 0.66
CA CYS A 101 -2.38 2.20 -0.73
C CYS A 101 -3.46 1.33 -1.38
N PHE A 102 -3.45 0.02 -1.10
CA PHE A 102 -4.50 -0.90 -1.53
C PHE A 102 -5.86 -0.53 -0.93
N THR A 103 -5.93 -0.27 0.38
CA THR A 103 -7.17 0.13 1.08
C THR A 103 -7.73 1.46 0.57
N ASN A 104 -6.86 2.35 0.08
CA ASN A 104 -7.20 3.61 -0.57
C ASN A 104 -7.46 3.49 -2.07
N GLU A 105 -7.55 2.27 -2.63
CA GLU A 105 -7.80 2.04 -4.06
C GLU A 105 -6.80 2.76 -4.98
N TYR A 106 -5.55 2.95 -4.52
CA TYR A 106 -4.46 3.62 -5.25
C TYR A 106 -4.79 5.04 -5.74
N VAL A 107 -5.63 5.79 -5.03
CA VAL A 107 -6.06 7.15 -5.43
C VAL A 107 -4.97 8.22 -5.34
N TYR A 108 -3.80 7.89 -4.81
CA TYR A 108 -2.71 8.83 -4.66
C TYR A 108 -2.14 9.29 -6.01
N PHE A 109 -1.88 10.60 -6.09
CA PHE A 109 -1.32 11.20 -7.30
C PHE A 109 0.05 10.60 -7.64
N GLU A 110 0.26 10.33 -8.92
CA GLU A 110 1.48 9.79 -9.51
C GLU A 110 1.99 10.78 -10.56
N THR A 111 3.29 11.09 -10.54
CA THR A 111 3.94 11.92 -11.59
C THR A 111 4.32 11.08 -12.80
N GLU A 112 4.61 11.73 -13.93
CA GLU A 112 5.10 11.02 -15.12
C GLU A 112 6.43 10.30 -14.86
N GLU A 113 7.33 10.91 -14.06
CA GLU A 113 8.60 10.30 -13.65
C GLU A 113 8.38 9.05 -12.80
N GLU A 114 7.45 9.10 -11.84
CA GLU A 114 7.07 7.92 -11.07
C GLU A 114 6.51 6.81 -11.97
N ALA A 115 5.65 7.17 -12.92
CA ALA A 115 5.07 6.23 -13.87
C ALA A 115 6.13 5.54 -14.74
N GLU A 116 7.18 6.26 -15.15
CA GLU A 116 8.32 5.69 -15.90
C GLU A 116 9.12 4.72 -15.04
N LEU A 117 9.44 5.09 -13.80
CA LEU A 117 10.15 4.23 -12.86
C LEU A 117 9.35 2.96 -12.52
N ILE A 118 8.03 3.08 -12.35
CA ILE A 118 7.16 1.93 -12.11
C ILE A 118 7.15 1.00 -13.30
N ARG A 119 7.02 1.50 -14.53
CA ARG A 119 7.09 0.64 -15.74
C ARG A 119 8.42 -0.09 -15.84
N ALA A 120 9.53 0.59 -15.51
CA ALA A 120 10.85 -0.04 -15.48
C ALA A 120 10.93 -1.15 -14.42
N LEU A 121 10.38 -0.90 -13.23
CA LEU A 121 10.31 -1.88 -12.14
C LEU A 121 9.44 -3.09 -12.52
N GLU A 122 8.26 -2.86 -13.10
CA GLU A 122 7.36 -3.91 -13.62
C GLU A 122 8.10 -4.82 -14.62
N SER A 123 8.75 -4.22 -15.62
CA SER A 123 9.50 -4.98 -16.64
C SER A 123 10.66 -5.78 -16.02
N ALA A 124 11.39 -5.20 -15.07
CA ALA A 124 12.50 -5.90 -14.40
C ALA A 124 12.03 -7.07 -13.54
N ILE A 125 10.86 -6.96 -12.90
CA ILE A 125 10.25 -8.05 -12.13
C ILE A 125 9.79 -9.15 -13.09
N GLU A 126 9.10 -8.80 -14.16
CA GLU A 126 8.60 -9.73 -15.16
C GLU A 126 9.72 -10.55 -15.79
N GLU A 127 10.82 -9.90 -16.21
CA GLU A 127 11.99 -10.58 -16.75
C GLU A 127 12.59 -11.59 -15.77
N ARG A 128 12.76 -11.20 -14.50
CA ARG A 128 13.29 -12.10 -13.47
C ARG A 128 12.39 -13.30 -13.23
N VAL A 129 11.10 -13.07 -13.13
CA VAL A 129 10.12 -14.15 -12.98
C VAL A 129 10.08 -15.07 -14.19
N ALA A 130 10.21 -14.54 -15.40
CA ALA A 130 10.31 -15.34 -16.62
C ALA A 130 11.57 -16.21 -16.66
N GLN A 131 12.67 -15.74 -16.06
CA GLN A 131 13.94 -16.47 -15.92
C GLN A 131 13.95 -17.45 -14.74
N GLY A 132 12.85 -17.59 -13.99
CA GLY A 132 12.73 -18.45 -12.80
C GLY A 132 13.40 -17.87 -11.55
N SER A 133 13.75 -16.58 -11.55
CA SER A 133 14.30 -15.86 -10.40
C SER A 133 13.19 -15.11 -9.66
N GLN A 134 13.45 -14.76 -8.39
CA GLN A 134 12.51 -13.95 -7.59
C GLN A 134 12.93 -12.48 -7.58
N ALA A 135 11.95 -11.58 -7.59
CA ALA A 135 12.15 -10.20 -7.20
C ALA A 135 12.39 -10.11 -5.67
N THR A 136 13.02 -9.04 -5.22
CA THR A 136 13.20 -8.80 -3.78
C THR A 136 11.86 -8.41 -3.15
N ILE A 137 11.73 -8.65 -1.83
CA ILE A 137 10.55 -8.27 -1.09
C ILE A 137 10.30 -6.76 -1.15
N THR A 138 11.37 -5.96 -1.13
CA THR A 138 11.31 -4.49 -1.19
C THR A 138 10.74 -4.02 -2.54
N GLU A 139 11.19 -4.61 -3.65
CA GLU A 139 10.68 -4.29 -4.99
C GLU A 139 9.19 -4.58 -5.12
N ILE A 140 8.75 -5.75 -4.63
CA ILE A 140 7.34 -6.14 -4.68
C ILE A 140 6.49 -5.22 -3.80
N LEU A 141 6.93 -4.89 -2.58
CA LEU A 141 6.19 -4.02 -1.70
C LEU A 141 6.14 -2.57 -2.21
N ILE A 142 7.22 -2.06 -2.82
CA ILE A 142 7.20 -0.74 -3.45
C ILE A 142 6.24 -0.73 -4.65
N LEU A 143 6.30 -1.74 -5.52
CA LEU A 143 5.32 -1.88 -6.60
C LEU A 143 3.89 -1.89 -6.06
N ALA A 144 3.65 -2.62 -4.96
CA ALA A 144 2.35 -2.70 -4.29
C ALA A 144 1.87 -1.38 -3.67
N THR A 145 2.71 -0.36 -3.54
CA THR A 145 2.24 1.00 -3.17
C THR A 145 1.67 1.79 -4.35
N TYR A 146 1.84 1.30 -5.58
CA TYR A 146 1.40 1.96 -6.81
C TYR A 146 0.39 1.12 -7.60
N ARG A 147 0.50 -0.20 -7.59
CA ARG A 147 -0.25 -1.10 -8.47
C ARG A 147 -0.81 -2.31 -7.72
N PRO A 148 -2.00 -2.76 -8.09
CA PRO A 148 -2.62 -3.96 -7.51
C PRO A 148 -1.91 -5.23 -8.02
N LEU A 149 -1.18 -5.92 -7.14
CA LEU A 149 -0.38 -7.09 -7.48
C LEU A 149 -1.18 -8.24 -8.11
N HIS A 150 -2.46 -8.39 -7.75
CA HIS A 150 -3.34 -9.44 -8.27
C HIS A 150 -3.68 -9.28 -9.75
N GLN A 151 -3.33 -8.18 -10.39
CA GLN A 151 -3.61 -7.93 -11.81
C GLN A 151 -2.52 -8.44 -12.76
N TYR A 152 -1.34 -8.77 -12.23
CA TYR A 152 -0.23 -9.26 -13.04
C TYR A 152 -0.34 -10.76 -13.31
N ASP A 153 -0.03 -11.22 -14.53
CA ASP A 153 -0.06 -12.62 -14.92
C ASP A 153 0.97 -13.49 -14.17
N TRP A 154 2.01 -12.85 -13.63
CA TRP A 154 3.05 -13.50 -12.84
C TRP A 154 2.78 -13.50 -11.33
N ASN A 155 1.63 -13.05 -10.86
CA ASN A 155 1.29 -12.91 -9.45
C ASN A 155 1.43 -14.22 -8.65
N GLU A 156 1.05 -15.36 -9.23
CA GLU A 156 1.15 -16.68 -8.59
C GLU A 156 2.60 -17.13 -8.32
N LYS A 157 3.57 -16.49 -8.97
CA LYS A 157 5.00 -16.81 -8.82
C LYS A 157 5.68 -15.99 -7.73
N LEU A 158 4.97 -15.13 -7.02
CA LEU A 158 5.51 -14.24 -5.98
C LEU A 158 5.71 -14.98 -4.64
N GLN A 159 6.56 -16.01 -4.62
CA GLN A 159 6.88 -16.77 -3.41
C GLN A 159 7.53 -15.91 -2.32
N VAL A 160 8.17 -14.79 -2.68
CA VAL A 160 8.76 -13.85 -1.74
C VAL A 160 7.74 -13.29 -0.73
N LEU A 161 6.44 -13.27 -1.07
CA LEU A 161 5.37 -12.85 -0.17
C LEU A 161 4.95 -13.94 0.84
N ASP A 162 5.43 -15.18 0.73
CA ASP A 162 5.12 -16.25 1.69
C ASP A 162 5.60 -15.92 3.11
N GLN A 163 6.63 -15.09 3.22
CA GLN A 163 7.13 -14.58 4.50
C GLN A 163 6.26 -13.46 5.11
N LEU A 164 5.28 -12.94 4.36
CA LEU A 164 4.35 -11.87 4.76
C LEU A 164 2.90 -12.33 4.53
N PRO A 165 2.38 -13.28 5.31
CA PRO A 165 1.09 -13.94 5.04
C PRO A 165 -0.11 -12.97 5.00
N GLU A 166 -0.14 -11.93 5.85
CA GLU A 166 -1.21 -10.92 5.83
C GLU A 166 -1.18 -10.10 4.52
N VAL A 167 0.00 -9.71 4.08
CA VAL A 167 0.18 -8.93 2.83
C VAL A 167 -0.22 -9.79 1.64
N LYS A 168 0.25 -11.04 1.60
CA LYS A 168 -0.09 -11.99 0.55
C LYS A 168 -1.60 -12.23 0.46
N ALA A 169 -2.23 -12.50 1.61
CA ALA A 169 -3.68 -12.71 1.66
C ALA A 169 -4.43 -11.50 1.08
N ARG A 170 -4.16 -10.31 1.56
CA ARG A 170 -4.93 -9.12 1.19
C ARG A 170 -4.61 -8.55 -0.19
N LEU A 171 -3.36 -8.61 -0.64
CA LEU A 171 -2.96 -8.05 -1.95
C LEU A 171 -3.10 -9.03 -3.12
N LEU A 172 -3.17 -10.33 -2.84
CA LEU A 172 -3.25 -11.38 -3.87
C LEU A 172 -4.45 -12.31 -3.69
N GLU A 173 -4.50 -13.07 -2.59
CA GLU A 173 -5.40 -14.22 -2.47
C GLU A 173 -6.88 -13.80 -2.40
N GLU A 174 -7.21 -12.81 -1.56
CA GLU A 174 -8.58 -12.30 -1.42
C GLU A 174 -9.10 -11.68 -2.73
N PRO A 175 -8.39 -10.75 -3.42
CA PRO A 175 -8.83 -10.18 -4.68
C PRO A 175 -8.97 -11.21 -5.81
N LEU A 176 -8.08 -12.22 -5.86
CA LEU A 176 -8.18 -13.31 -6.84
C LEU A 176 -9.38 -14.19 -6.59
N ALA A 177 -9.68 -14.52 -5.32
CA ALA A 177 -10.86 -15.28 -4.94
C ALA A 177 -12.16 -14.52 -5.29
N GLU A 178 -12.23 -13.23 -5.00
CA GLU A 178 -13.38 -12.37 -5.35
C GLU A 178 -13.60 -12.31 -6.87
N ARG A 179 -12.51 -12.19 -7.65
CA ARG A 179 -12.59 -12.21 -9.11
C ARG A 179 -13.13 -13.55 -9.63
N GLY A 180 -12.70 -14.67 -9.04
CA GLY A 180 -13.22 -16.01 -9.36
C GLY A 180 -14.72 -16.12 -9.11
N ILE A 181 -15.21 -15.60 -7.99
CA ILE A 181 -16.64 -15.57 -7.64
C ILE A 181 -17.41 -14.70 -8.66
N ALA A 182 -16.92 -13.50 -8.95
CA ALA A 182 -17.56 -12.59 -9.90
C ALA A 182 -17.74 -13.22 -11.28
N HIS A 183 -16.76 -13.98 -11.78
CA HIS A 183 -16.85 -14.70 -13.04
C HIS A 183 -17.82 -15.90 -13.02
N SER A 184 -18.08 -16.47 -11.85
CA SER A 184 -19.00 -17.60 -11.68
C SER A 184 -20.47 -17.17 -11.50
N MET A 185 -20.73 -15.90 -11.24
CA MET A 185 -22.09 -15.39 -11.11
C MET A 185 -22.77 -15.31 -12.48
N PRO A 186 -24.00 -15.85 -12.62
CA PRO A 186 -24.75 -15.70 -13.86
C PRO A 186 -25.02 -14.21 -14.08
N VAL A 187 -24.68 -13.72 -15.27
CA VAL A 187 -25.10 -12.38 -15.71
C VAL A 187 -26.65 -12.42 -15.74
N LEU A 188 -27.29 -11.63 -14.91
CA LEU A 188 -28.71 -11.38 -15.01
C LEU A 188 -28.92 -10.70 -16.36
N SER A 189 -29.28 -11.49 -17.38
CA SER A 189 -29.72 -10.97 -18.66
C SER A 189 -30.93 -10.07 -18.38
N ASP A 190 -30.88 -8.86 -18.93
CA ASP A 190 -31.92 -7.84 -18.85
C ASP A 190 -33.30 -8.44 -18.78
N VAL A 191 -34.00 -8.22 -17.67
CA VAL A 191 -35.45 -8.42 -17.60
C VAL A 191 -36.03 -7.43 -18.61
N ASN A 192 -36.41 -7.92 -19.77
CA ASN A 192 -37.17 -7.15 -20.73
C ASN A 192 -38.40 -6.67 -19.99
N ASP A 193 -38.43 -5.39 -19.61
CA ASP A 193 -39.62 -4.68 -19.21
C ASP A 193 -40.59 -4.63 -20.40
N GLY A 194 -41.30 -5.73 -20.56
CA GLY A 194 -42.49 -5.80 -21.35
C GLY A 194 -43.61 -5.01 -20.62
N VAL A 195 -43.49 -3.68 -20.63
CA VAL A 195 -44.64 -2.83 -20.35
C VAL A 195 -45.60 -2.95 -21.52
N SER A 196 -46.50 -3.91 -21.44
CA SER A 196 -47.64 -4.01 -22.31
C SER A 196 -48.64 -2.90 -21.91
N ARG A 197 -49.09 -2.18 -22.90
CA ARG A 197 -50.08 -1.10 -22.87
C ARG A 197 -51.42 -1.52 -22.24
#